data_d2a4e0a45f3d52eabd7eb195e7fde232
#
_entry.id   d2a4e0a45f3d52eabd7eb195e7fde232
#
_cell.length_a   1.000
_cell.length_b   1.000
_cell.length_c   1.000
_cell.angle_alpha   90.00
_cell.angle_beta   90.00
_cell.angle_gamma   90.00
#
_symmetry.space_group_name_H-M   'P 1'
#
loop_
_entity.id
_entity.type
_entity.pdbx_description
1 polymer ?
#
loop_
_entity_poly.entity_id
_entity_poly.type
_entity_poly.pdbx_seq_one_letter_code
_entity_poly.pdbx_strand_id
1 'polypeptide(L)'
;MNGTGTSSKHGRLRRALDVWTPGIGKTESELEAEFLALCARRKPPLPEVQQRIGRYRADFVWPDRALVVETDGYEAHRGRVAFSDDRAKDRALRAAGYAVLRFTWGEVVGAPDAVVRELRAALEQRRRELDER
;
A
#
# COMPACT_ATOMS: atom_id res chain seq x y z
N MET A 1 9.55 1.18 -18.13
CA MET A 1 9.68 1.47 -17.19
C MET A 1 9.99 2.33 -16.85
N ASN A 2 9.81 2.70 -16.87
CA ASN A 2 10.25 3.50 -16.47
C ASN A 2 11.09 3.26 -16.04
N GLY A 3 11.40 3.13 -16.46
CA GLY A 3 12.53 2.78 -16.48
C GLY A 3 13.50 3.23 -15.54
N THR A 4 14.12 4.24 -15.80
CA THR A 4 15.15 4.78 -14.93
C THR A 4 14.72 4.88 -13.49
N GLY A 5 13.48 5.19 -13.26
CA GLY A 5 12.97 5.24 -11.89
C GLY A 5 13.00 3.89 -11.22
N THR A 6 12.96 2.82 -11.99
CA THR A 6 12.97 1.47 -11.46
C THR A 6 14.28 1.16 -10.75
N SER A 7 15.40 1.51 -11.37
CA SER A 7 16.70 1.27 -10.78
C SER A 7 16.87 2.01 -9.44
N SER A 8 16.44 3.26 -9.41
CA SER A 8 16.50 4.07 -8.19
C SER A 8 15.61 3.48 -7.10
N LYS A 9 14.42 3.00 -7.47
CA LYS A 9 13.53 2.38 -6.51
C LYS A 9 14.13 1.13 -5.90
N HIS A 10 14.77 0.31 -6.72
CA HIS A 10 15.39 -0.91 -6.22
C HIS A 10 16.50 -0.59 -5.22
N GLY A 11 17.26 0.44 -5.46
CA GLY A 11 18.29 0.85 -4.52
C GLY A 11 17.70 1.30 -3.20
N ARG A 12 16.61 2.06 -3.23
CA ARG A 12 15.96 2.51 -2.00
C ARG A 12 15.35 1.36 -1.22
N LEU A 13 14.75 0.41 -1.92
CA LEU A 13 14.19 -0.77 -1.26
C LEU A 13 15.27 -1.53 -0.51
N ARG A 14 16.39 -1.75 -1.16
CA ARG A 14 17.49 -2.49 -0.54
C ARG A 14 18.00 -1.78 0.70
N ARG A 15 18.19 -0.46 0.62
CA ARG A 15 18.69 0.28 1.77
C ARG A 15 17.70 0.27 2.92
N ALA A 16 16.42 0.39 2.63
CA ALA A 16 15.42 0.35 3.69
C ALA A 16 15.44 -0.98 4.43
N LEU A 17 15.55 -2.07 3.69
CA LEU A 17 15.61 -3.39 4.31
C LEU A 17 16.89 -3.60 5.09
N ASP A 18 18.01 -3.11 4.58
CA ASP A 18 19.31 -3.31 5.22
C ASP A 18 19.42 -2.60 6.56
N VAL A 19 18.73 -1.47 6.72
CA VAL A 19 18.83 -0.71 7.96
C VAL A 19 17.75 -1.07 8.98
N TRP A 20 16.88 -2.00 8.63
CA TRP A 20 15.81 -2.37 9.55
C TRP A 20 16.34 -3.08 10.78
N THR A 21 15.85 -2.66 11.94
CA THR A 21 16.19 -3.27 13.22
C THR A 21 14.90 -3.69 13.91
N PRO A 22 14.74 -4.98 14.24
CA PRO A 22 13.50 -5.44 14.88
C PRO A 22 13.24 -4.71 16.18
N GLY A 23 11.98 -4.40 16.43
CA GLY A 23 11.56 -3.74 17.63
C GLY A 23 11.59 -2.23 17.59
N ILE A 24 12.17 -1.65 16.54
CA ILE A 24 12.19 -0.21 16.35
C ILE A 24 11.06 0.15 15.39
N GLY A 25 10.33 1.21 15.70
CA GLY A 25 9.27 1.70 14.83
C GLY A 25 9.77 2.00 13.44
N LYS A 26 8.94 1.76 12.44
CA LYS A 26 9.31 1.93 11.04
C LYS A 26 8.67 3.17 10.47
N THR A 27 9.41 3.84 9.58
CA THR A 27 8.84 4.95 8.82
C THR A 27 7.84 4.43 7.81
N GLU A 28 6.98 5.33 7.32
CA GLU A 28 6.04 4.96 6.29
C GLU A 28 6.77 4.49 5.03
N SER A 29 7.87 5.14 4.66
CA SER A 29 8.60 4.75 3.47
C SER A 29 9.25 3.38 3.62
N GLU A 30 9.68 3.00 4.83
CA GLU A 30 10.19 1.67 5.06
C GLU A 30 9.10 0.62 4.90
N LEU A 31 7.90 0.91 5.42
CA LEU A 31 6.79 -0.01 5.27
C LEU A 31 6.35 -0.11 3.81
N GLU A 32 6.34 1.00 3.09
CA GLU A 32 6.04 0.96 1.66
C GLU A 32 7.02 0.09 0.92
N ALA A 33 8.31 0.17 1.26
CA ALA A 33 9.33 -0.66 0.64
C ALA A 33 9.11 -2.14 0.93
N GLU A 34 8.73 -2.46 2.17
CA GLU A 34 8.42 -3.84 2.55
C GLU A 34 7.22 -4.39 1.79
N PHE A 35 6.17 -3.59 1.68
CA PHE A 35 4.98 -4.01 0.97
C PHE A 35 5.29 -4.23 -0.52
N LEU A 36 6.03 -3.31 -1.12
CA LEU A 36 6.37 -3.44 -2.54
C LEU A 36 7.27 -4.66 -2.79
N ALA A 37 8.20 -4.93 -1.87
CA ALA A 37 9.04 -6.11 -1.96
C ALA A 37 8.20 -7.40 -1.85
N LEU A 38 7.21 -7.38 -0.97
CA LEU A 38 6.30 -8.51 -0.83
C LEU A 38 5.53 -8.76 -2.14
N CYS A 39 5.02 -7.70 -2.76
CA CYS A 39 4.34 -7.82 -4.05
C CYS A 39 5.28 -8.38 -5.11
N ALA A 40 6.53 -7.93 -5.13
CA ALA A 40 7.49 -8.42 -6.11
C ALA A 40 7.77 -9.91 -5.92
N ARG A 41 7.87 -10.36 -4.66
CA ARG A 41 8.15 -11.78 -4.37
C ARG A 41 6.98 -12.69 -4.66
N ARG A 42 5.78 -12.25 -4.33
CA ARG A 42 4.60 -13.11 -4.39
C ARG A 42 3.80 -12.91 -5.67
N LYS A 43 4.15 -11.93 -6.44
CA LYS A 43 3.72 -11.73 -7.82
C LYS A 43 2.23 -11.50 -8.07
N PRO A 44 1.47 -10.83 -7.18
CA PRO A 44 0.23 -10.23 -7.64
C PRO A 44 0.59 -9.13 -8.65
N PRO A 45 -0.37 -8.63 -9.43
CA PRO A 45 -0.05 -7.51 -10.31
C PRO A 45 0.58 -6.36 -9.52
N LEU A 46 1.59 -5.72 -10.09
CA LEU A 46 2.29 -4.65 -9.39
C LEU A 46 1.49 -3.36 -9.42
N PRO A 47 1.49 -2.62 -8.32
CA PRO A 47 0.76 -1.34 -8.25
C PRO A 47 1.55 -0.19 -8.84
N GLU A 48 0.85 0.91 -9.09
CA GLU A 48 1.49 2.21 -9.24
C GLU A 48 1.69 2.79 -7.85
N VAL A 49 2.81 3.49 -7.66
CA VAL A 49 3.23 3.93 -6.34
C VAL A 49 3.06 5.44 -6.24
N GLN A 50 2.55 5.92 -5.10
CA GLN A 50 2.46 7.34 -4.78
C GLN A 50 1.71 8.13 -5.84
N GLN A 51 0.50 7.72 -6.11
CA GLN A 51 -0.34 8.37 -7.11
C GLN A 51 -1.31 9.36 -6.46
N ARG A 52 -1.51 10.49 -7.11
CA ARG A 52 -2.45 11.48 -6.62
C ARG A 52 -3.85 11.14 -7.09
N ILE A 53 -4.79 11.16 -6.16
CA ILE A 53 -6.22 10.98 -6.43
C ILE A 53 -6.91 12.15 -5.77
N GLY A 54 -7.40 13.10 -6.59
CA GLY A 54 -7.94 14.34 -6.05
C GLY A 54 -6.86 15.09 -5.28
N ARG A 55 -7.14 15.46 -4.05
CA ARG A 55 -6.19 16.19 -3.20
C ARG A 55 -5.29 15.26 -2.38
N TYR A 56 -5.54 13.96 -2.46
CA TYR A 56 -4.81 13.00 -1.64
C TYR A 56 -3.79 12.25 -2.46
N ARG A 57 -2.77 11.74 -1.79
CA ARG A 57 -1.78 10.87 -2.41
C ARG A 57 -1.97 9.47 -1.85
N ALA A 58 -2.18 8.51 -2.74
CA ALA A 58 -2.38 7.12 -2.37
C ALA A 58 -1.04 6.40 -2.44
N ASP A 59 -0.78 5.53 -1.46
CA ASP A 59 0.50 4.82 -1.41
C ASP A 59 0.66 3.87 -2.58
N PHE A 60 -0.36 3.04 -2.83
CA PHE A 60 -0.32 2.04 -3.91
C PHE A 60 -1.68 2.00 -4.58
N VAL A 61 -1.68 1.99 -5.91
CA VAL A 61 -2.92 2.03 -6.68
C VAL A 61 -2.86 1.00 -7.79
N TRP A 62 -3.96 0.29 -7.97
CA TRP A 62 -4.22 -0.53 -9.16
C TRP A 62 -5.33 0.17 -9.92
N PRO A 63 -4.98 1.04 -10.88
CA PRO A 63 -6.01 1.87 -11.53
C PRO A 63 -7.08 1.06 -12.27
N ASP A 64 -6.67 -0.04 -12.90
CA ASP A 64 -7.59 -0.88 -13.66
C ASP A 64 -8.53 -1.67 -12.77
N ARG A 65 -8.28 -1.67 -11.47
CA ARG A 65 -9.16 -2.29 -10.47
C ARG A 65 -9.82 -1.25 -9.57
N ALA A 66 -9.44 0.01 -9.72
CA ALA A 66 -9.87 1.08 -8.83
C ALA A 66 -9.69 0.65 -7.36
N LEU A 67 -8.50 0.16 -7.05
CA LEU A 67 -8.14 -0.32 -5.71
C LEU A 67 -6.94 0.46 -5.23
N VAL A 68 -7.03 0.90 -3.97
CA VAL A 68 -5.95 1.60 -3.28
C VAL A 68 -5.55 0.77 -2.07
N VAL A 69 -4.24 0.65 -1.84
CA VAL A 69 -3.70 0.09 -0.60
C VAL A 69 -2.91 1.19 0.09
N GLU A 70 -3.20 1.38 1.37
CA GLU A 70 -2.47 2.29 2.23
C GLU A 70 -1.71 1.49 3.26
N THR A 71 -0.53 1.95 3.62
CA THR A 71 0.26 1.29 4.64
C THR A 71 0.39 2.21 5.85
N ASP A 72 0.35 1.61 7.03
CA ASP A 72 0.36 2.36 8.29
C ASP A 72 1.48 1.83 9.17
N GLY A 73 2.58 2.57 9.24
CA GLY A 73 3.76 2.12 9.96
C GLY A 73 3.80 2.48 11.42
N TYR A 74 3.03 3.49 11.81
CA TYR A 74 3.16 4.05 13.15
C TYR A 74 1.83 4.16 13.88
N GLU A 75 0.96 3.19 13.71
CA GLU A 75 -0.37 3.30 14.30
C GLU A 75 -0.33 3.47 15.81
N ALA A 76 0.65 2.87 16.49
CA ALA A 76 0.74 2.97 17.93
C ALA A 76 1.05 4.39 18.43
N HIS A 77 1.60 5.22 17.58
CA HIS A 77 1.99 6.58 17.94
C HIS A 77 1.13 7.64 17.26
N ARG A 78 0.09 7.24 16.56
CA ARG A 78 -0.74 8.19 15.85
C ARG A 78 -1.78 8.76 16.78
N GLY A 79 -1.92 10.07 16.74
CA GLY A 79 -2.92 10.76 17.53
C GLY A 79 -4.29 10.75 16.85
N ARG A 80 -5.26 11.35 17.54
CA ARG A 80 -6.63 11.43 17.02
C ARG A 80 -6.71 12.18 15.70
N VAL A 81 -5.89 13.21 15.54
CA VAL A 81 -5.91 14.02 14.32
C VAL A 81 -5.50 13.17 13.13
N ALA A 82 -4.42 12.40 13.27
CA ALA A 82 -3.96 11.54 12.19
C ALA A 82 -5.00 10.49 11.83
N PHE A 83 -5.64 9.88 12.84
CA PHE A 83 -6.67 8.89 12.61
C PHE A 83 -7.87 9.50 11.88
N SER A 84 -8.29 10.70 12.30
CA SER A 84 -9.39 11.41 11.67
C SER A 84 -9.07 11.75 10.22
N ASP A 85 -7.84 12.19 9.94
CA ASP A 85 -7.41 12.52 8.59
C ASP A 85 -7.41 11.27 7.70
N ASP A 86 -6.98 10.12 8.23
CA ASP A 86 -7.00 8.87 7.48
C ASP A 86 -8.43 8.48 7.11
N ARG A 87 -9.36 8.66 8.02
CA ARG A 87 -10.75 8.33 7.74
C ARG A 87 -11.35 9.25 6.70
N ALA A 88 -11.01 10.53 6.75
CA ALA A 88 -11.47 11.49 5.74
C ALA A 88 -10.91 11.13 4.36
N LYS A 89 -9.63 10.76 4.32
CA LYS A 89 -9.00 10.32 3.09
C LYS A 89 -9.69 9.07 2.53
N ASP A 90 -9.94 8.08 3.40
CA ASP A 90 -10.60 6.85 2.97
C ASP A 90 -11.98 7.13 2.38
N ARG A 91 -12.74 8.00 3.04
CA ARG A 91 -14.06 8.39 2.51
C ARG A 91 -13.95 9.05 1.14
N ALA A 92 -12.97 9.94 0.98
CA ALA A 92 -12.78 10.63 -0.28
C ALA A 92 -12.40 9.68 -1.40
N LEU A 93 -11.53 8.73 -1.10
CA LEU A 93 -11.12 7.73 -2.09
C LEU A 93 -12.30 6.84 -2.49
N ARG A 94 -13.09 6.42 -1.51
CA ARG A 94 -14.28 5.61 -1.80
C ARG A 94 -15.30 6.39 -2.62
N ALA A 95 -15.49 7.67 -2.29
CA ALA A 95 -16.40 8.52 -3.06
C ALA A 95 -15.93 8.67 -4.51
N ALA A 96 -14.63 8.61 -4.74
CA ALA A 96 -14.07 8.68 -6.08
C ALA A 96 -14.13 7.34 -6.83
N GLY A 97 -14.67 6.30 -6.20
CA GLY A 97 -14.87 5.02 -6.86
C GLY A 97 -13.85 3.96 -6.52
N TYR A 98 -12.95 4.22 -5.58
CA TYR A 98 -11.90 3.28 -5.23
C TYR A 98 -12.28 2.46 -4.02
N ALA A 99 -11.92 1.18 -4.03
CA ALA A 99 -11.90 0.39 -2.81
C ALA A 99 -10.57 0.67 -2.10
N VAL A 100 -10.59 0.61 -0.79
CA VAL A 100 -9.41 0.96 0.02
C VAL A 100 -9.12 -0.18 0.98
N LEU A 101 -7.87 -0.67 0.96
CA LEU A 101 -7.35 -1.59 1.97
C LEU A 101 -6.24 -0.87 2.72
N ARG A 102 -6.10 -1.20 4.00
CA ARG A 102 -5.04 -0.64 4.81
C ARG A 102 -4.32 -1.77 5.54
N PHE A 103 -3.00 -1.80 5.43
CA PHE A 103 -2.19 -2.81 6.10
C PHE A 103 -1.21 -2.14 7.04
N THR A 104 -1.03 -2.76 8.21
CA THR A 104 -0.06 -2.28 9.20
C THR A 104 1.29 -2.97 8.99
N TRP A 105 2.30 -2.42 9.66
CA TRP A 105 3.63 -3.04 9.67
C TRP A 105 3.56 -4.49 10.15
N GLY A 106 2.83 -4.72 11.25
CA GLY A 106 2.71 -6.05 11.81
C GLY A 106 2.10 -7.05 10.84
N GLU A 107 1.12 -6.59 10.05
CA GLU A 107 0.50 -7.45 9.06
C GLU A 107 1.46 -7.79 7.92
N VAL A 108 2.12 -6.76 7.38
CA VAL A 108 3.00 -6.95 6.22
C VAL A 108 4.18 -7.85 6.57
N VAL A 109 4.78 -7.64 7.73
CA VAL A 109 5.98 -8.37 8.14
C VAL A 109 5.62 -9.66 8.86
N GLY A 110 4.61 -9.62 9.73
CA GLY A 110 4.26 -10.76 10.56
C GLY A 110 3.30 -11.74 9.93
N ALA A 111 2.50 -11.31 8.94
CA ALA A 111 1.51 -12.17 8.31
C ALA A 111 1.47 -11.92 6.80
N PRO A 112 2.62 -12.04 6.09
CA PRO A 112 2.67 -11.69 4.68
C PRO A 112 1.75 -12.54 3.81
N ASP A 113 1.57 -13.82 4.15
CA ASP A 113 0.68 -14.69 3.38
C ASP A 113 -0.76 -14.20 3.46
N ALA A 114 -1.19 -13.77 4.63
CA ALA A 114 -2.54 -13.26 4.80
C ALA A 114 -2.74 -11.95 4.02
N VAL A 115 -1.72 -11.08 4.03
CA VAL A 115 -1.77 -9.83 3.29
C VAL A 115 -1.93 -10.11 1.79
N VAL A 116 -1.12 -11.02 1.25
CA VAL A 116 -1.19 -11.35 -0.17
C VAL A 116 -2.55 -11.97 -0.52
N ARG A 117 -3.05 -12.85 0.35
CA ARG A 117 -4.36 -13.47 0.14
C ARG A 117 -5.46 -12.42 0.08
N GLU A 118 -5.44 -11.51 1.03
CA GLU A 118 -6.45 -10.45 1.08
C GLU A 118 -6.34 -9.53 -0.12
N LEU A 119 -5.12 -9.19 -0.53
CA LEU A 119 -4.89 -8.34 -1.69
C LEU A 119 -5.42 -9.00 -2.96
N ARG A 120 -5.09 -10.28 -3.16
CA ARG A 120 -5.56 -10.99 -4.35
C ARG A 120 -7.08 -11.11 -4.38
N ALA A 121 -7.68 -11.37 -3.22
CA ALA A 121 -9.13 -11.43 -3.14
C ALA A 121 -9.77 -10.10 -3.48
N ALA A 122 -9.19 -9.01 -3.01
CA ALA A 122 -9.69 -7.68 -3.32
C ALA A 122 -9.57 -7.35 -4.81
N LEU A 123 -8.42 -7.69 -5.41
CA LEU A 123 -8.23 -7.46 -6.84
C LEU A 123 -9.25 -8.23 -7.68
N GLU A 124 -9.52 -9.48 -7.31
CA GLU A 124 -10.50 -10.29 -8.01
C GLU A 124 -11.92 -9.76 -7.81
N GLN A 125 -12.25 -9.37 -6.59
CA GLN A 125 -13.57 -8.81 -6.30
C GLN A 125 -13.80 -7.53 -7.12
N ARG A 126 -12.80 -6.66 -7.18
CA ARG A 126 -12.92 -5.43 -7.96
C ARG A 126 -13.07 -5.73 -9.44
N ARG A 127 -12.35 -6.72 -9.96
CA ARG A 127 -12.49 -7.09 -11.35
C ARG A 127 -13.94 -7.47 -11.66
N ARG A 128 -14.54 -8.29 -10.79
CA ARG A 128 -15.92 -8.70 -10.98
C ARG A 128 -16.89 -7.53 -10.90
N GLU A 129 -16.69 -6.66 -9.92
CA GLU A 129 -17.56 -5.49 -9.74
C GLU A 129 -17.50 -4.55 -10.94
N LEU A 130 -16.30 -4.35 -11.47
CA LEU A 130 -16.15 -3.46 -12.62
C LEU A 130 -16.69 -4.07 -13.90
N ASP A 131 -16.61 -5.39 -14.04
CA ASP A 131 -17.15 -6.07 -15.21
C ASP A 131 -18.67 -6.06 -15.24
N GLU A 132 -19.31 -5.91 -14.09
CA GLU A 132 -20.77 -5.91 -13.98
C GLU A 132 -21.41 -4.57 -14.27
N ARG A 133 -20.62 -3.54 -14.48
CA ARG A 133 -21.15 -2.19 -14.73
C ARG A 133 -21.61 -2.00 -16.16
#